data_1a2c703cf2a948bb903eb62c5436b387
#
_entry.id   1a2c703cf2a948bb903eb62c5436b387
#
_cell.length_a   1.000
_cell.length_b   1.000
_cell.length_c   1.000
_cell.angle_alpha   90.00
_cell.angle_beta   90.00
_cell.angle_gamma   90.00
#
_symmetry.space_group_name_H-M   'P 1'
#
loop_
_entity.id
_entity.type
_entity.pdbx_description
1 polymer ?
#
loop_
_entity_poly.entity_id
_entity_poly.type
_entity_poly.pdbx_seq_one_letter_code
_entity_poly.pdbx_strand_id
1 'polypeptide(L)'
;MTTFPLIAIIDCQIAGVAGDMLLGALLDVGADAAKVTYAIKSLETTAQSVYSNIEVDIKPVMSKGFRATKVSVTASEKHLKNGQQLIEIVEKTVENLKISSKAKQYASNVIHTLVNTEANLHGDSLCDVHLHEVGLVDTAAEIIGTAVAMDDLEFFNAKLYTTPVSVGGGLFKFSHGITSSPSPATLAIFQSKNFPIKGGPVEFELATPTGAALLVNFPSVVITPFYPKMVPIKVGYGAGDKEFLEIPNILRITLGKSLDAPLDSDSVTVLETVVDDVSGEIIGYAVDRLFLEGAKDVHIVPVFTKKNRSAQIIKVIADQKDSQRLINVLIEETGTLGVRVYHCERYIVSRSIFSIDISVAGQRETVKVKISKNRQGEIVRLKPEFEDLKRLAERTGLPLRELSDLVAAKARAVL
;
A
#
# COMPACT_ATOMS: atom_id res chain seq x y z
N MET A 1 1.69 2.80 29.98
CA MET A 1 0.71 3.38 29.04
C MET A 1 0.97 2.73 27.69
N THR A 2 0.04 1.93 27.20
CA THR A 2 0.13 1.33 25.86
C THR A 2 0.07 2.45 24.83
N THR A 3 1.19 2.77 24.20
CA THR A 3 1.25 3.71 23.07
C THR A 3 0.62 3.04 21.86
N PHE A 4 -0.60 3.43 21.54
CA PHE A 4 -1.24 2.99 20.29
C PHE A 4 -0.45 3.50 19.08
N PRO A 5 -0.23 2.66 18.05
CA PRO A 5 0.53 3.08 16.87
C PRO A 5 -0.18 4.23 16.14
N LEU A 6 0.63 5.14 15.60
CA LEU A 6 0.15 6.23 14.77
C LEU A 6 -0.33 5.67 13.44
N ILE A 7 -1.49 6.13 13.00
CA ILE A 7 -2.05 5.81 11.68
C ILE A 7 -2.52 7.09 11.00
N ALA A 8 -2.45 7.11 9.68
CA ALA A 8 -3.03 8.18 8.88
C ALA A 8 -3.88 7.60 7.75
N ILE A 9 -4.98 8.27 7.42
CA ILE A 9 -5.80 7.96 6.24
C ILE A 9 -5.85 9.17 5.31
N ILE A 10 -5.56 8.91 4.04
CA ILE A 10 -5.66 9.87 2.95
C ILE A 10 -6.97 9.57 2.23
N ASP A 11 -7.91 10.51 2.33
CA ASP A 11 -9.27 10.35 1.80
C ASP A 11 -9.40 11.07 0.45
N CYS A 12 -9.30 10.27 -0.61
CA CYS A 12 -9.39 10.71 -2.01
C CYS A 12 -10.79 10.53 -2.61
N GLN A 13 -11.84 10.32 -1.77
CA GLN A 13 -13.16 9.92 -2.27
C GLN A 13 -13.93 11.03 -2.96
N ILE A 14 -13.74 12.29 -2.58
CA ILE A 14 -14.53 13.41 -3.10
C ILE A 14 -13.85 14.01 -4.34
N ALA A 15 -12.67 14.57 -4.17
CA ALA A 15 -11.98 15.37 -5.19
C ALA A 15 -10.68 14.72 -5.70
N GLY A 16 -10.52 13.40 -5.51
CA GLY A 16 -9.36 12.70 -6.01
C GLY A 16 -8.05 13.06 -5.31
N VAL A 17 -6.98 13.22 -6.10
CA VAL A 17 -5.66 13.57 -5.60
C VAL A 17 -4.85 14.38 -6.62
N ALA A 18 -4.30 15.51 -6.17
CA ALA A 18 -3.31 16.31 -6.89
C ALA A 18 -2.15 16.61 -5.94
N GLY A 19 -0.98 16.95 -6.46
CA GLY A 19 0.20 17.15 -5.66
C GLY A 19 0.08 18.33 -4.70
N ASP A 20 -0.44 19.47 -5.16
CA ASP A 20 -0.76 20.64 -4.36
C ASP A 20 -1.75 20.35 -3.23
N MET A 21 -2.80 19.56 -3.51
CA MET A 21 -3.79 19.14 -2.53
C MET A 21 -3.17 18.24 -1.45
N LEU A 22 -2.32 17.29 -1.85
CA LEU A 22 -1.66 16.40 -0.92
C LEU A 22 -0.68 17.16 -0.01
N LEU A 23 0.14 18.02 -0.61
CA LEU A 23 1.09 18.86 0.14
C LEU A 23 0.36 19.83 1.08
N GLY A 24 -0.70 20.48 0.61
CA GLY A 24 -1.56 21.34 1.42
C GLY A 24 -2.17 20.61 2.61
N ALA A 25 -2.68 19.40 2.42
CA ALA A 25 -3.25 18.59 3.49
C ALA A 25 -2.21 18.13 4.53
N LEU A 26 -0.99 17.80 4.10
CA LEU A 26 0.13 17.47 4.99
C LEU A 26 0.54 18.68 5.86
N LEU A 27 0.57 19.86 5.27
CA LEU A 27 0.83 21.10 6.02
C LEU A 27 -0.29 21.43 7.01
N ASP A 28 -1.54 21.28 6.59
CA ASP A 28 -2.70 21.56 7.45
C ASP A 28 -2.83 20.57 8.63
N VAL A 29 -2.40 19.33 8.44
CA VAL A 29 -2.34 18.33 9.52
C VAL A 29 -1.19 18.58 10.48
N GLY A 30 -0.19 19.40 10.09
CA GLY A 30 0.83 19.93 10.98
C GLY A 30 2.29 19.68 10.61
N ALA A 31 2.59 19.40 9.33
CA ALA A 31 3.96 19.43 8.85
C ALA A 31 4.56 20.84 8.96
N ASP A 32 5.85 20.92 9.23
CA ASP A 32 6.54 22.20 9.40
C ASP A 32 6.68 22.94 8.06
N ALA A 33 5.89 24.00 7.90
CA ALA A 33 5.88 24.83 6.69
C ALA A 33 7.24 25.47 6.39
N ALA A 34 8.03 25.79 7.40
CA ALA A 34 9.36 26.38 7.18
C ALA A 34 10.33 25.36 6.60
N LYS A 35 10.31 24.12 7.09
CA LYS A 35 11.11 23.01 6.52
C LYS A 35 10.72 22.71 5.07
N VAL A 36 9.42 22.63 4.79
CA VAL A 36 8.90 22.39 3.44
C VAL A 36 9.30 23.52 2.49
N THR A 37 9.08 24.79 2.88
CA THR A 37 9.46 25.94 2.08
C THR A 37 10.97 26.00 1.82
N TYR A 38 11.79 25.73 2.84
CA TYR A 38 13.25 25.65 2.67
C TYR A 38 13.65 24.57 1.67
N ALA A 39 13.04 23.39 1.76
CA ALA A 39 13.33 22.27 0.85
C ALA A 39 12.96 22.59 -0.61
N ILE A 40 11.79 23.18 -0.84
CA ILE A 40 11.37 23.61 -2.19
C ILE A 40 12.32 24.67 -2.74
N LYS A 41 12.66 25.68 -1.94
CA LYS A 41 13.59 26.75 -2.34
C LYS A 41 15.02 26.25 -2.60
N SER A 42 15.42 25.10 -2.05
CA SER A 42 16.74 24.51 -2.36
C SER A 42 16.91 24.10 -3.82
N LEU A 43 15.83 23.99 -4.60
CA LEU A 43 15.84 23.84 -6.06
C LEU A 43 16.59 24.99 -6.75
N GLU A 44 16.54 26.23 -6.21
CA GLU A 44 17.29 27.36 -6.76
C GLU A 44 18.81 27.11 -6.74
N THR A 45 19.30 26.35 -5.77
CA THR A 45 20.74 26.04 -5.66
C THR A 45 21.10 24.79 -6.46
N THR A 46 20.25 23.78 -6.46
CA THR A 46 20.54 22.47 -7.09
C THR A 46 20.24 22.46 -8.59
N ALA A 47 19.29 23.29 -9.03
CA ALA A 47 18.81 23.38 -10.40
C ALA A 47 18.82 24.81 -10.95
N GLN A 48 19.82 25.63 -10.57
CA GLN A 48 19.94 27.05 -10.93
C GLN A 48 19.90 27.34 -12.43
N SER A 49 20.30 26.36 -13.26
CA SER A 49 20.21 26.48 -14.70
C SER A 49 18.78 26.38 -15.27
N VAL A 50 17.83 25.89 -14.47
CA VAL A 50 16.43 25.63 -14.85
C VAL A 50 15.49 26.51 -14.06
N TYR A 51 15.62 26.57 -12.72
CA TYR A 51 14.71 27.28 -11.84
C TYR A 51 15.41 28.42 -11.11
N SER A 52 14.76 29.57 -11.03
CA SER A 52 15.20 30.74 -10.26
C SER A 52 13.99 31.53 -9.75
N ASN A 53 14.20 32.34 -8.70
CA ASN A 53 13.15 33.16 -8.08
C ASN A 53 11.94 32.30 -7.64
N ILE A 54 12.20 31.21 -6.92
CA ILE A 54 11.13 30.33 -6.43
C ILE A 54 10.40 31.02 -5.28
N GLU A 55 9.11 31.24 -5.46
CA GLU A 55 8.21 31.72 -4.43
C GLU A 55 7.25 30.59 -4.04
N VAL A 56 7.10 30.37 -2.73
CA VAL A 56 6.19 29.38 -2.15
C VAL A 56 5.15 30.13 -1.33
N ASP A 57 3.90 30.08 -1.77
CA ASP A 57 2.76 30.70 -1.08
C ASP A 57 1.93 29.60 -0.39
N ILE A 58 1.82 29.69 0.93
CA ILE A 58 1.04 28.75 1.75
C ILE A 58 -0.02 29.57 2.48
N LYS A 59 -1.28 29.39 2.12
CA LYS A 59 -2.36 30.20 2.69
C LYS A 59 -3.63 29.40 2.96
N PRO A 60 -4.41 29.80 4.00
CA PRO A 60 -5.73 29.24 4.20
C PRO A 60 -6.69 29.76 3.14
N VAL A 61 -7.51 28.88 2.61
CA VAL A 61 -8.58 29.21 1.64
C VAL A 61 -9.90 28.55 2.07
N MET A 62 -10.99 29.02 1.48
CA MET A 62 -12.31 28.41 1.67
C MET A 62 -12.76 27.72 0.38
N SER A 63 -13.03 26.43 0.45
CA SER A 63 -13.61 25.65 -0.65
C SER A 63 -14.97 25.10 -0.22
N LYS A 64 -16.05 25.61 -0.78
CA LYS A 64 -17.43 25.22 -0.44
C LYS A 64 -17.73 25.18 1.06
N GLY A 65 -17.24 26.17 1.82
CA GLY A 65 -17.46 26.23 3.27
C GLY A 65 -16.46 25.43 4.12
N PHE A 66 -15.53 24.70 3.49
CA PHE A 66 -14.44 24.02 4.19
C PHE A 66 -13.19 24.87 4.15
N ARG A 67 -12.59 25.14 5.33
CA ARG A 67 -11.27 25.72 5.42
C ARG A 67 -10.23 24.66 5.02
N ALA A 68 -9.32 25.03 4.12
CA ALA A 68 -8.25 24.16 3.65
C ALA A 68 -6.96 24.97 3.44
N THR A 69 -5.83 24.30 3.39
CA THR A 69 -4.53 24.94 3.08
C THR A 69 -4.24 24.76 1.59
N LYS A 70 -3.99 25.89 0.91
CA LYS A 70 -3.54 25.93 -0.47
C LYS A 70 -2.06 26.21 -0.53
N VAL A 71 -1.36 25.46 -1.38
CA VAL A 71 0.05 25.64 -1.70
C VAL A 71 0.17 26.03 -3.17
N SER A 72 0.88 27.11 -3.46
CA SER A 72 1.21 27.54 -4.81
C SER A 72 2.70 27.78 -4.92
N VAL A 73 3.32 27.30 -5.96
CA VAL A 73 4.76 27.50 -6.23
C VAL A 73 4.90 28.18 -7.57
N THR A 74 5.68 29.25 -7.62
CA THR A 74 5.99 29.94 -8.85
C THR A 74 7.50 30.13 -8.98
N ALA A 75 8.00 30.14 -10.21
CA ALA A 75 9.42 30.33 -10.49
C ALA A 75 9.62 31.02 -11.86
N SER A 76 10.81 31.56 -12.04
CA SER A 76 11.32 31.87 -13.37
C SER A 76 11.94 30.59 -13.93
N GLU A 77 11.35 30.03 -14.99
CA GLU A 77 11.72 28.71 -15.52
C GLU A 77 12.39 28.81 -16.89
N LYS A 78 13.40 27.97 -17.11
CA LYS A 78 13.92 27.65 -18.43
C LYS A 78 13.51 26.23 -18.80
N HIS A 79 13.31 25.97 -20.07
CA HIS A 79 12.94 24.64 -20.53
C HIS A 79 13.90 23.56 -20.04
N LEU A 80 13.32 22.50 -19.44
CA LEU A 80 14.02 21.25 -19.19
C LEU A 80 14.42 20.61 -20.54
N LYS A 81 15.57 19.97 -20.57
CA LYS A 81 16.05 19.30 -21.78
C LYS A 81 15.25 18.02 -22.03
N ASN A 82 15.01 17.23 -20.98
CA ASN A 82 14.36 15.92 -21.05
C ASN A 82 13.97 15.42 -19.66
N GLY A 83 13.34 14.23 -19.60
CA GLY A 83 12.93 13.60 -18.36
C GLY A 83 14.09 13.22 -17.43
N GLN A 84 15.21 12.79 -17.99
CA GLN A 84 16.40 12.44 -17.22
C GLN A 84 16.91 13.62 -16.39
N GLN A 85 16.88 14.83 -16.93
CA GLN A 85 17.29 16.03 -16.20
C GLN A 85 16.38 16.31 -14.99
N LEU A 86 15.07 16.07 -15.10
CA LEU A 86 14.16 16.26 -13.99
C LEU A 86 14.41 15.24 -12.86
N ILE A 87 14.70 13.99 -13.22
CA ILE A 87 15.11 12.97 -12.24
C ILE A 87 16.35 13.44 -11.47
N GLU A 88 17.39 13.83 -12.18
CA GLU A 88 18.65 14.30 -11.58
C GLU A 88 18.45 15.51 -10.66
N ILE A 89 17.58 16.45 -11.03
CA ILE A 89 17.24 17.62 -10.21
C ILE A 89 16.60 17.20 -8.90
N VAL A 90 15.58 16.36 -8.94
CA VAL A 90 14.86 15.91 -7.74
C VAL A 90 15.80 15.10 -6.83
N GLU A 91 16.52 14.11 -7.38
CA GLU A 91 17.44 13.26 -6.61
C GLU A 91 18.57 14.05 -5.97
N LYS A 92 19.23 14.93 -6.71
CA LYS A 92 20.27 15.79 -6.18
C LYS A 92 19.77 16.73 -5.10
N THR A 93 18.54 17.24 -5.26
CA THR A 93 17.94 18.14 -4.26
C THR A 93 17.67 17.40 -2.94
N VAL A 94 16.99 16.25 -3.00
CA VAL A 94 16.69 15.50 -1.77
C VAL A 94 17.94 14.90 -1.12
N GLU A 95 19.00 14.60 -1.90
CA GLU A 95 20.26 14.12 -1.33
C GLU A 95 20.94 15.17 -0.46
N ASN A 96 20.83 16.44 -0.82
CA ASN A 96 21.39 17.57 -0.07
C ASN A 96 20.53 17.97 1.16
N LEU A 97 19.30 17.44 1.28
CA LEU A 97 18.42 17.72 2.41
C LEU A 97 18.70 16.80 3.61
N LYS A 98 18.49 17.33 4.81
CA LYS A 98 18.57 16.57 6.07
C LYS A 98 17.24 15.86 6.33
N ILE A 99 16.92 14.86 5.55
CA ILE A 99 15.75 14.01 5.69
C ILE A 99 16.15 12.53 5.74
N SER A 100 15.23 11.67 6.16
CA SER A 100 15.51 10.24 6.28
C SER A 100 15.80 9.58 4.92
N SER A 101 16.51 8.46 4.93
CA SER A 101 16.75 7.66 3.71
C SER A 101 15.44 7.18 3.08
N LYS A 102 14.40 6.95 3.89
CA LYS A 102 13.07 6.57 3.39
C LYS A 102 12.42 7.71 2.61
N ALA A 103 12.53 8.94 3.08
CA ALA A 103 12.01 10.13 2.40
C ALA A 103 12.75 10.38 1.06
N LYS A 104 14.07 10.23 1.04
CA LYS A 104 14.87 10.33 -0.19
C LYS A 104 14.45 9.27 -1.21
N GLN A 105 14.33 8.03 -0.78
CA GLN A 105 13.91 6.93 -1.65
C GLN A 105 12.48 7.12 -2.17
N TYR A 106 11.58 7.65 -1.34
CA TYR A 106 10.21 7.97 -1.75
C TYR A 106 10.21 9.01 -2.88
N ALA A 107 10.93 10.12 -2.74
CA ALA A 107 11.01 11.15 -3.77
C ALA A 107 11.61 10.61 -5.08
N SER A 108 12.67 9.80 -5.00
CA SER A 108 13.26 9.13 -6.16
C SER A 108 12.26 8.19 -6.84
N ASN A 109 11.54 7.35 -6.07
CA ASN A 109 10.53 6.45 -6.63
C ASN A 109 9.40 7.21 -7.35
N VAL A 110 8.94 8.33 -6.78
CA VAL A 110 7.87 9.16 -7.35
C VAL A 110 8.30 9.74 -8.69
N ILE A 111 9.47 10.39 -8.74
CA ILE A 111 9.93 11.01 -9.99
C ILE A 111 10.20 9.98 -11.07
N HIS A 112 10.78 8.83 -10.73
CA HIS A 112 10.95 7.73 -11.68
C HIS A 112 9.61 7.17 -12.18
N THR A 113 8.61 7.07 -11.32
CA THR A 113 7.26 6.63 -11.73
C THR A 113 6.68 7.59 -12.76
N LEU A 114 6.76 8.91 -12.52
CA LEU A 114 6.26 9.93 -13.45
C LEU A 114 6.98 9.90 -14.80
N VAL A 115 8.29 10.02 -14.78
CA VAL A 115 9.08 10.17 -16.01
C VAL A 115 9.07 8.88 -16.84
N ASN A 116 9.13 7.69 -16.20
CA ASN A 116 8.99 6.43 -16.91
C ASN A 116 7.61 6.26 -17.55
N THR A 117 6.55 6.75 -16.89
CA THR A 117 5.20 6.70 -17.46
C THR A 117 5.08 7.57 -18.69
N GLU A 118 5.57 8.81 -18.63
CA GLU A 118 5.58 9.72 -19.79
C GLU A 118 6.41 9.13 -20.95
N ALA A 119 7.62 8.64 -20.68
CA ALA A 119 8.48 8.02 -21.68
C ALA A 119 7.79 6.84 -22.38
N ASN A 120 7.15 5.96 -21.59
CA ASN A 120 6.43 4.81 -22.15
C ASN A 120 5.21 5.21 -23.00
N LEU A 121 4.47 6.25 -22.59
CA LEU A 121 3.29 6.73 -23.35
C LEU A 121 3.67 7.36 -24.68
N HIS A 122 4.83 8.02 -24.74
CA HIS A 122 5.35 8.63 -25.97
C HIS A 122 6.17 7.66 -26.82
N GLY A 123 6.56 6.50 -26.27
CA GLY A 123 7.46 5.56 -26.93
C GLY A 123 8.90 6.04 -26.99
N ASP A 124 9.28 6.97 -26.11
CA ASP A 124 10.58 7.63 -26.06
C ASP A 124 11.48 7.02 -24.97
N SER A 125 12.80 7.27 -25.06
CA SER A 125 13.72 7.02 -23.96
C SER A 125 13.65 8.15 -22.92
N LEU A 126 14.14 7.92 -21.69
CA LEU A 126 14.21 8.96 -20.64
C LEU A 126 15.01 10.19 -21.06
N CYS A 127 15.98 10.01 -21.97
CA CYS A 127 16.83 11.07 -22.49
C CYS A 127 16.17 11.87 -23.62
N ASP A 128 15.11 11.34 -24.22
CA ASP A 128 14.44 11.94 -25.37
C ASP A 128 13.05 12.47 -25.04
N VAL A 129 12.42 11.94 -23.98
CA VAL A 129 11.06 12.34 -23.61
C VAL A 129 10.97 13.81 -23.22
N HIS A 130 10.09 14.54 -23.91
CA HIS A 130 9.76 15.91 -23.59
C HIS A 130 8.59 15.96 -22.61
N LEU A 131 8.81 16.62 -21.48
CA LEU A 131 7.81 16.76 -20.44
C LEU A 131 6.95 18.01 -20.72
N HIS A 132 5.68 17.83 -21.08
CA HIS A 132 4.80 18.93 -21.44
C HIS A 132 4.02 19.48 -20.24
N GLU A 133 3.59 18.61 -19.32
CA GLU A 133 2.79 18.98 -18.14
C GLU A 133 3.51 18.67 -16.82
N VAL A 134 4.45 17.75 -16.84
CA VAL A 134 5.16 17.24 -15.65
C VAL A 134 6.53 17.95 -15.45
N GLY A 135 6.94 18.81 -16.38
CA GLY A 135 8.27 19.45 -16.38
C GLY A 135 8.36 20.79 -15.65
N LEU A 136 7.28 21.31 -15.09
CA LEU A 136 7.23 22.59 -14.41
C LEU A 136 7.78 22.48 -12.98
N VAL A 137 8.14 23.63 -12.38
CA VAL A 137 8.63 23.71 -11.00
C VAL A 137 7.67 23.08 -10.00
N ASP A 138 6.38 23.14 -10.26
CA ASP A 138 5.33 22.57 -9.41
C ASP A 138 5.58 21.07 -9.16
N THR A 139 5.88 20.29 -10.19
CA THR A 139 6.13 18.84 -10.05
C THR A 139 7.30 18.56 -9.11
N ALA A 140 8.44 19.23 -9.30
CA ALA A 140 9.60 19.03 -8.44
C ALA A 140 9.32 19.50 -7.00
N ALA A 141 8.63 20.64 -6.85
CA ALA A 141 8.26 21.21 -5.56
C ALA A 141 7.28 20.33 -4.79
N GLU A 142 6.27 19.78 -5.46
CA GLU A 142 5.28 18.88 -4.86
C GLU A 142 5.92 17.57 -4.39
N ILE A 143 6.84 16.99 -5.17
CA ILE A 143 7.57 15.77 -4.79
C ILE A 143 8.46 16.01 -3.58
N ILE A 144 9.29 17.04 -3.64
CA ILE A 144 10.25 17.37 -2.57
C ILE A 144 9.50 17.81 -1.31
N GLY A 145 8.51 18.70 -1.47
CA GLY A 145 7.70 19.19 -0.36
C GLY A 145 6.93 18.08 0.35
N THR A 146 6.32 17.15 -0.42
CA THR A 146 5.61 16.00 0.13
C THR A 146 6.55 15.05 0.86
N ALA A 147 7.74 14.75 0.29
CA ALA A 147 8.72 13.88 0.95
C ALA A 147 9.18 14.45 2.30
N VAL A 148 9.45 15.77 2.37
CA VAL A 148 9.85 16.47 3.60
C VAL A 148 8.70 16.53 4.60
N ALA A 149 7.49 16.85 4.15
CA ALA A 149 6.31 16.90 5.02
C ALA A 149 5.97 15.53 5.64
N MET A 150 6.07 14.46 4.87
CA MET A 150 5.87 13.09 5.36
C MET A 150 6.94 12.66 6.35
N ASP A 151 8.19 13.06 6.13
CA ASP A 151 9.32 12.78 7.04
C ASP A 151 9.13 13.50 8.37
N ASP A 152 8.77 14.78 8.34
CA ASP A 152 8.50 15.60 9.51
C ASP A 152 7.32 15.06 10.35
N LEU A 153 6.30 14.51 9.71
CA LEU A 153 5.13 13.87 10.35
C LEU A 153 5.39 12.41 10.77
N GLU A 154 6.58 11.87 10.54
CA GLU A 154 6.95 10.47 10.79
C GLU A 154 6.08 9.45 10.04
N PHE A 155 5.48 9.82 8.90
CA PHE A 155 4.58 8.97 8.12
C PHE A 155 5.28 7.76 7.51
N PHE A 156 6.59 7.80 7.32
CA PHE A 156 7.36 6.62 6.89
C PHE A 156 7.47 5.52 7.96
N ASN A 157 7.05 5.79 9.19
CA ASN A 157 6.98 4.82 10.29
C ASN A 157 5.54 4.56 10.74
N ALA A 158 4.56 5.29 10.21
CA ALA A 158 3.14 5.13 10.50
C ALA A 158 2.51 4.07 9.58
N LYS A 159 1.36 3.50 9.99
CA LYS A 159 0.53 2.71 9.11
C LYS A 159 -0.36 3.66 8.29
N LEU A 160 -0.15 3.66 6.97
CA LEU A 160 -0.88 4.53 6.06
C LEU A 160 -2.05 3.80 5.43
N TYR A 161 -3.16 4.50 5.35
CA TYR A 161 -4.38 4.06 4.66
C TYR A 161 -4.72 5.06 3.56
N THR A 162 -5.36 4.57 2.51
CA THR A 162 -5.98 5.43 1.50
C THR A 162 -7.31 4.83 1.06
N THR A 163 -8.20 5.70 0.59
CA THR A 163 -9.43 5.26 -0.07
C THR A 163 -9.17 5.00 -1.56
N PRO A 164 -10.04 4.24 -2.27
CA PRO A 164 -10.05 4.25 -3.72
C PRO A 164 -10.16 5.68 -4.25
N VAL A 165 -9.39 6.00 -5.29
CA VAL A 165 -9.26 7.36 -5.81
C VAL A 165 -10.41 7.71 -6.74
N SER A 166 -11.09 8.82 -6.49
CA SER A 166 -12.01 9.42 -7.46
C SER A 166 -11.21 10.08 -8.57
N VAL A 167 -11.34 9.57 -9.80
CA VAL A 167 -10.59 10.09 -10.97
C VAL A 167 -11.37 11.10 -11.79
N GLY A 168 -12.67 11.30 -11.47
CA GLY A 168 -13.53 12.16 -12.26
C GLY A 168 -14.14 11.46 -13.47
N GLY A 169 -14.53 12.22 -14.46
CA GLY A 169 -15.12 11.74 -15.71
C GLY A 169 -15.11 12.83 -16.79
N GLY A 170 -15.83 12.57 -17.88
CA GLY A 170 -15.99 13.51 -18.98
C GLY A 170 -14.75 13.67 -19.86
N LEU A 171 -14.76 14.72 -20.68
CA LEU A 171 -13.68 15.07 -21.59
C LEU A 171 -13.03 16.38 -21.13
N PHE A 172 -11.72 16.46 -21.21
CA PHE A 172 -10.97 17.67 -20.92
C PHE A 172 -9.88 17.92 -21.96
N LYS A 173 -9.46 19.17 -22.07
CA LYS A 173 -8.42 19.60 -23.00
C LYS A 173 -7.11 19.71 -22.25
N PHE A 174 -6.05 19.12 -22.81
CA PHE A 174 -4.69 19.18 -22.32
C PHE A 174 -3.70 19.46 -23.48
N SER A 175 -2.39 19.40 -23.25
CA SER A 175 -1.34 19.73 -24.25
C SER A 175 -1.46 18.96 -25.56
N HIS A 176 -1.88 17.70 -25.52
CA HIS A 176 -2.03 16.82 -26.70
C HIS A 176 -3.44 16.80 -27.30
N GLY A 177 -4.33 17.70 -26.89
CA GLY A 177 -5.70 17.80 -27.44
C GLY A 177 -6.79 17.48 -26.42
N ILE A 178 -7.82 16.73 -26.83
CA ILE A 178 -8.94 16.34 -25.98
C ILE A 178 -8.78 14.87 -25.59
N THR A 179 -8.89 14.59 -24.32
CA THR A 179 -8.90 13.21 -23.78
C THR A 179 -10.03 13.03 -22.77
N SER A 180 -10.28 11.77 -22.38
CA SER A 180 -11.19 11.44 -21.28
C SER A 180 -10.46 11.40 -19.94
N SER A 181 -11.16 11.75 -18.86
CA SER A 181 -10.66 11.53 -17.49
C SER A 181 -10.85 10.06 -17.08
N PRO A 182 -9.84 9.45 -16.41
CA PRO A 182 -8.52 9.99 -16.07
C PRO A 182 -7.62 10.14 -17.31
N SER A 183 -6.60 11.02 -17.23
CA SER A 183 -5.59 11.14 -18.29
C SER A 183 -4.82 9.83 -18.49
N PRO A 184 -4.28 9.59 -19.71
CA PRO A 184 -3.51 8.38 -19.99
C PRO A 184 -2.37 8.15 -18.99
N ALA A 185 -1.65 9.21 -18.59
CA ALA A 185 -0.57 9.13 -17.61
C ALA A 185 -1.07 8.72 -16.23
N THR A 186 -2.12 9.36 -15.75
CA THR A 186 -2.77 9.02 -14.47
C THR A 186 -3.22 7.55 -14.44
N LEU A 187 -3.85 7.09 -15.52
CA LEU A 187 -4.33 5.70 -15.61
C LEU A 187 -3.18 4.70 -15.63
N ALA A 188 -2.12 4.98 -16.40
CA ALA A 188 -0.93 4.12 -16.47
C ALA A 188 -0.20 4.02 -15.11
N ILE A 189 -0.13 5.13 -14.35
CA ILE A 189 0.45 5.15 -13.01
C ILE A 189 -0.35 4.22 -12.06
N PHE A 190 -1.67 4.35 -11.99
CA PHE A 190 -2.50 3.49 -11.16
C PHE A 190 -2.43 2.02 -11.59
N GLN A 191 -2.41 1.75 -12.91
CA GLN A 191 -2.24 0.41 -13.45
C GLN A 191 -0.92 -0.24 -13.00
N SER A 192 0.19 0.51 -13.02
CA SER A 192 1.53 0.00 -12.67
C SER A 192 1.63 -0.58 -11.26
N LYS A 193 0.73 -0.17 -10.36
CA LYS A 193 0.67 -0.60 -8.96
C LYS A 193 -0.63 -1.32 -8.59
N ASN A 194 -1.47 -1.69 -9.56
CA ASN A 194 -2.79 -2.29 -9.34
C ASN A 194 -3.63 -1.48 -8.34
N PHE A 195 -3.59 -0.16 -8.44
CA PHE A 195 -4.23 0.74 -7.49
C PHE A 195 -5.70 0.95 -7.89
N PRO A 196 -6.70 0.72 -6.98
CA PRO A 196 -8.11 0.83 -7.30
C PRO A 196 -8.54 2.27 -7.46
N ILE A 197 -9.27 2.52 -8.52
CA ILE A 197 -9.88 3.81 -8.85
C ILE A 197 -11.41 3.68 -8.94
N LYS A 198 -12.11 4.79 -8.85
CA LYS A 198 -13.54 4.89 -9.13
C LYS A 198 -13.81 6.17 -9.94
N GLY A 199 -14.91 6.22 -10.66
CA GLY A 199 -15.39 7.46 -11.27
C GLY A 199 -15.58 8.56 -10.22
N GLY A 200 -15.75 9.75 -10.65
CA GLY A 200 -15.95 10.91 -9.77
C GLY A 200 -17.32 11.56 -9.93
N PRO A 201 -17.66 12.47 -9.02
CA PRO A 201 -18.94 13.15 -9.02
C PRO A 201 -19.03 14.32 -10.02
N VAL A 202 -17.92 14.61 -10.73
CA VAL A 202 -17.87 15.75 -11.70
C VAL A 202 -17.23 15.29 -13.00
N GLU A 203 -17.61 15.96 -14.09
CA GLU A 203 -17.05 15.76 -15.44
C GLU A 203 -15.75 16.57 -15.59
N PHE A 204 -14.77 16.19 -14.83
CA PHE A 204 -13.44 16.81 -14.81
C PHE A 204 -12.38 15.85 -14.29
N GLU A 205 -11.09 16.09 -14.62
CA GLU A 205 -9.98 15.35 -14.05
C GLU A 205 -9.80 15.68 -12.56
N LEU A 206 -9.97 14.68 -11.69
CA LEU A 206 -9.81 14.81 -10.24
C LEU A 206 -8.50 14.22 -9.73
N ALA A 207 -7.86 13.37 -10.49
CA ALA A 207 -6.56 12.80 -10.13
C ALA A 207 -5.53 13.20 -11.20
N THR A 208 -4.48 13.91 -10.77
CA THR A 208 -3.38 14.33 -11.66
C THR A 208 -2.28 13.26 -11.70
N PRO A 209 -1.42 13.23 -12.74
CA PRO A 209 -0.28 12.32 -12.79
C PRO A 209 0.65 12.45 -11.56
N THR A 210 0.95 13.68 -11.13
CA THR A 210 1.79 13.93 -9.94
C THR A 210 1.14 13.41 -8.67
N GLY A 211 -0.17 13.71 -8.46
CA GLY A 211 -0.92 13.21 -7.31
C GLY A 211 -1.00 11.68 -7.28
N ALA A 212 -1.24 11.05 -8.44
CA ALA A 212 -1.24 9.60 -8.58
C ALA A 212 0.14 9.00 -8.24
N ALA A 213 1.23 9.55 -8.79
CA ALA A 213 2.58 9.07 -8.54
C ALA A 213 2.99 9.22 -7.07
N LEU A 214 2.65 10.33 -6.42
CA LEU A 214 2.85 10.52 -4.99
C LEU A 214 2.12 9.44 -4.18
N LEU A 215 0.85 9.19 -4.48
CA LEU A 215 0.00 8.27 -3.72
C LEU A 215 0.42 6.80 -3.86
N VAL A 216 0.71 6.34 -5.08
CA VAL A 216 1.03 4.92 -5.34
C VAL A 216 2.41 4.51 -4.83
N ASN A 217 3.30 5.47 -4.54
CA ASN A 217 4.62 5.23 -3.98
C ASN A 217 4.68 5.35 -2.45
N PHE A 218 3.57 5.59 -1.77
CA PHE A 218 3.55 5.53 -0.31
C PHE A 218 3.96 4.16 0.20
N PRO A 219 4.83 4.08 1.22
CA PRO A 219 5.29 2.81 1.74
C PRO A 219 4.14 2.06 2.42
N SER A 220 3.93 0.81 2.03
CA SER A 220 2.99 -0.12 2.68
C SER A 220 1.58 0.43 2.90
N VAL A 221 1.04 1.19 1.92
CA VAL A 221 -0.30 1.76 2.03
C VAL A 221 -1.36 0.67 1.98
N VAL A 222 -2.33 0.74 2.90
CA VAL A 222 -3.50 -0.12 2.93
C VAL A 222 -4.67 0.60 2.26
N ILE A 223 -5.22 -0.01 1.21
CA ILE A 223 -6.35 0.56 0.49
C ILE A 223 -7.64 0.07 1.14
N THR A 224 -8.52 0.99 1.53
CA THR A 224 -9.78 0.69 2.20
C THR A 224 -10.88 1.67 1.80
N PRO A 225 -12.11 1.21 1.55
CA PRO A 225 -13.24 2.10 1.30
C PRO A 225 -13.78 2.73 2.59
N PHE A 226 -13.32 2.28 3.77
CA PHE A 226 -13.81 2.71 5.07
C PHE A 226 -12.68 3.28 5.93
N TYR A 227 -13.04 4.15 6.86
CA TYR A 227 -12.10 4.62 7.87
C TYR A 227 -11.64 3.45 8.76
N PRO A 228 -10.32 3.31 9.02
CA PRO A 228 -9.82 2.35 10.00
C PRO A 228 -10.33 2.71 11.39
N LYS A 229 -10.41 1.72 12.29
CA LYS A 229 -10.77 1.96 13.69
C LYS A 229 -9.68 2.80 14.36
N MET A 230 -9.97 4.06 14.63
CA MET A 230 -9.01 5.02 15.17
C MET A 230 -9.66 6.07 16.06
N VAL A 231 -8.88 6.63 16.95
CA VAL A 231 -9.20 7.91 17.60
C VAL A 231 -8.52 9.02 16.78
N PRO A 232 -9.27 9.88 16.08
CA PRO A 232 -8.69 11.01 15.35
C PRO A 232 -7.96 11.97 16.31
N ILE A 233 -6.78 12.44 15.91
CA ILE A 233 -6.00 13.43 16.66
C ILE A 233 -5.97 14.76 15.92
N LYS A 234 -5.74 14.71 14.60
CA LYS A 234 -5.69 15.88 13.74
C LYS A 234 -6.33 15.56 12.39
N VAL A 235 -6.92 16.57 11.78
CA VAL A 235 -7.48 16.50 10.42
C VAL A 235 -6.93 17.69 9.66
N GLY A 236 -6.38 17.45 8.48
CA GLY A 236 -5.91 18.47 7.56
C GLY A 236 -6.59 18.38 6.21
N TYR A 237 -6.80 19.53 5.58
CA TYR A 237 -7.40 19.68 4.27
C TYR A 237 -6.48 20.45 3.34
N GLY A 238 -6.18 19.90 2.17
CA GLY A 238 -5.45 20.58 1.11
C GLY A 238 -6.38 20.92 -0.05
N ALA A 239 -6.35 22.17 -0.52
CA ALA A 239 -7.18 22.66 -1.59
C ALA A 239 -6.44 22.66 -2.93
N GLY A 240 -7.09 22.18 -3.98
CA GLY A 240 -6.63 22.32 -5.36
C GLY A 240 -7.02 23.67 -5.98
N ASP A 241 -6.47 23.94 -7.16
CA ASP A 241 -6.61 25.23 -7.84
C ASP A 241 -8.02 25.48 -8.40
N LYS A 242 -8.73 24.42 -8.80
CA LYS A 242 -10.02 24.56 -9.47
C LYS A 242 -11.19 24.63 -8.50
N GLU A 243 -12.21 25.39 -8.87
CA GLU A 243 -13.47 25.41 -8.15
C GLU A 243 -14.52 24.61 -8.93
N PHE A 244 -15.23 23.72 -8.24
CA PHE A 244 -16.37 22.95 -8.76
C PHE A 244 -17.66 23.47 -8.15
N LEU A 245 -18.75 23.39 -8.91
CA LEU A 245 -20.07 23.81 -8.43
C LEU A 245 -20.65 22.79 -7.43
N GLU A 246 -20.39 21.52 -7.62
CA GLU A 246 -21.04 20.41 -6.93
C GLU A 246 -20.30 19.97 -5.67
N ILE A 247 -18.97 20.05 -5.67
CA ILE A 247 -18.12 19.49 -4.61
C ILE A 247 -17.04 20.48 -4.17
N PRO A 248 -16.54 20.38 -2.91
CA PRO A 248 -15.31 21.05 -2.52
C PRO A 248 -14.12 20.36 -3.19
N ASN A 249 -13.23 21.14 -3.79
CA ASN A 249 -11.97 20.61 -4.35
C ASN A 249 -10.92 20.53 -3.25
N ILE A 250 -11.06 19.53 -2.39
CA ILE A 250 -10.17 19.29 -1.23
C ILE A 250 -9.83 17.83 -1.08
N LEU A 251 -8.59 17.57 -0.62
CA LEU A 251 -8.14 16.28 -0.12
C LEU A 251 -8.05 16.35 1.39
N ARG A 252 -8.46 15.28 2.08
CA ARG A 252 -8.43 15.20 3.53
C ARG A 252 -7.42 14.17 4.02
N ILE A 253 -6.60 14.55 5.00
CA ILE A 253 -5.75 13.63 5.75
C ILE A 253 -6.23 13.62 7.20
N THR A 254 -6.47 12.43 7.74
CA THR A 254 -6.80 12.26 9.16
C THR A 254 -5.69 11.48 9.84
N LEU A 255 -5.05 12.10 10.81
CA LEU A 255 -4.04 11.48 11.68
C LEU A 255 -4.71 11.02 12.97
N GLY A 256 -4.40 9.83 13.44
CA GLY A 256 -4.99 9.29 14.65
C GLY A 256 -4.19 8.16 15.30
N LYS A 257 -4.71 7.70 16.43
CA LYS A 257 -4.21 6.49 17.11
C LYS A 257 -5.09 5.31 16.75
N SER A 258 -4.47 4.21 16.30
CA SER A 258 -5.19 2.97 16.02
C SER A 258 -5.87 2.45 17.27
N LEU A 259 -7.12 2.04 17.14
CA LEU A 259 -7.85 1.28 18.19
C LEU A 259 -7.68 -0.23 18.02
N ASP A 260 -6.98 -0.65 16.97
CA ASP A 260 -6.73 -2.07 16.75
C ASP A 260 -5.90 -2.64 17.90
N ALA A 261 -6.28 -3.86 18.31
CA ALA A 261 -5.61 -4.62 19.36
C ALA A 261 -4.09 -4.78 19.07
N PRO A 262 -3.28 -5.20 20.05
CA PRO A 262 -1.81 -5.30 19.92
C PRO A 262 -1.32 -6.35 18.91
N LEU A 263 -2.20 -6.89 18.09
CA LEU A 263 -1.90 -7.83 17.01
C LEU A 263 -1.85 -7.12 15.67
N ASP A 264 -1.01 -7.60 14.77
CA ASP A 264 -1.08 -7.20 13.36
C ASP A 264 -2.37 -7.72 12.74
N SER A 265 -2.94 -6.99 11.77
CA SER A 265 -4.09 -7.46 11.02
C SER A 265 -3.75 -7.53 9.53
N ASP A 266 -4.29 -8.53 8.88
CA ASP A 266 -4.35 -8.64 7.43
C ASP A 266 -5.80 -8.93 6.99
N SER A 267 -6.04 -8.94 5.70
CA SER A 267 -7.33 -9.33 5.14
C SER A 267 -7.21 -10.64 4.38
N VAL A 268 -8.20 -11.48 4.54
CA VAL A 268 -8.34 -12.71 3.76
C VAL A 268 -9.75 -12.80 3.20
N THR A 269 -9.88 -13.54 2.11
CA THR A 269 -11.18 -13.93 1.56
C THR A 269 -11.46 -15.37 1.94
N VAL A 270 -12.64 -15.63 2.47
CA VAL A 270 -13.16 -16.98 2.75
C VAL A 270 -14.16 -17.32 1.66
N LEU A 271 -13.87 -18.36 0.90
CA LEU A 271 -14.79 -18.95 -0.08
C LEU A 271 -15.45 -20.14 0.57
N GLU A 272 -16.76 -20.22 0.50
CA GLU A 272 -17.54 -21.29 1.15
C GLU A 272 -18.57 -21.87 0.21
N THR A 273 -18.58 -23.17 0.08
CA THR A 273 -19.66 -23.91 -0.61
C THR A 273 -20.11 -25.12 0.19
N VAL A 274 -21.30 -25.64 -0.12
CA VAL A 274 -21.86 -26.84 0.48
C VAL A 274 -22.14 -27.85 -0.64
N VAL A 275 -21.65 -29.07 -0.46
CA VAL A 275 -21.84 -30.19 -1.39
C VAL A 275 -22.45 -31.39 -0.64
N ASP A 276 -23.52 -31.99 -1.18
CA ASP A 276 -24.24 -33.12 -0.59
C ASP A 276 -24.28 -34.38 -1.50
N ASP A 277 -23.64 -34.29 -2.68
CA ASP A 277 -23.63 -35.32 -3.71
C ASP A 277 -22.23 -35.59 -4.28
N VAL A 278 -21.15 -35.13 -3.59
CA VAL A 278 -19.76 -35.30 -4.02
C VAL A 278 -19.06 -36.34 -3.16
N SER A 279 -18.33 -37.27 -3.77
CA SER A 279 -17.59 -38.29 -3.02
C SER A 279 -16.36 -37.69 -2.27
N GLY A 280 -15.94 -38.36 -1.18
CA GLY A 280 -14.76 -37.94 -0.44
C GLY A 280 -13.47 -37.93 -1.26
N GLU A 281 -13.36 -38.79 -2.29
CA GLU A 281 -12.22 -38.83 -3.21
C GLU A 281 -12.15 -37.57 -4.07
N ILE A 282 -13.29 -37.13 -4.63
CA ILE A 282 -13.38 -35.89 -5.40
C ILE A 282 -13.07 -34.67 -4.51
N ILE A 283 -13.59 -34.66 -3.28
CA ILE A 283 -13.29 -33.57 -2.33
C ILE A 283 -11.78 -33.55 -2.01
N GLY A 284 -11.16 -34.73 -1.78
CA GLY A 284 -9.72 -34.81 -1.55
C GLY A 284 -8.92 -34.24 -2.72
N TYR A 285 -9.26 -34.63 -3.94
CA TYR A 285 -8.64 -34.10 -5.15
C TYR A 285 -8.84 -32.59 -5.32
N ALA A 286 -10.05 -32.09 -5.05
CA ALA A 286 -10.35 -30.66 -5.09
C ALA A 286 -9.49 -29.87 -4.06
N VAL A 287 -9.25 -30.42 -2.86
CA VAL A 287 -8.38 -29.83 -1.86
C VAL A 287 -6.95 -29.70 -2.38
N ASP A 288 -6.40 -30.74 -2.99
CA ASP A 288 -5.05 -30.71 -3.56
C ASP A 288 -4.94 -29.67 -4.68
N ARG A 289 -5.93 -29.61 -5.57
CA ARG A 289 -6.00 -28.61 -6.64
C ARG A 289 -6.08 -27.19 -6.08
N LEU A 290 -6.88 -26.95 -5.05
CA LEU A 290 -7.00 -25.63 -4.40
C LEU A 290 -5.67 -25.16 -3.80
N PHE A 291 -4.90 -26.05 -3.16
CA PHE A 291 -3.57 -25.69 -2.67
C PHE A 291 -2.59 -25.38 -3.80
N LEU A 292 -2.60 -26.15 -4.89
CA LEU A 292 -1.77 -25.89 -6.07
C LEU A 292 -2.09 -24.53 -6.71
N GLU A 293 -3.35 -24.11 -6.66
CA GLU A 293 -3.83 -22.84 -7.19
C GLU A 293 -3.73 -21.67 -6.21
N GLY A 294 -3.08 -21.87 -5.05
CA GLY A 294 -2.71 -20.80 -4.13
C GLY A 294 -3.66 -20.57 -2.96
N ALA A 295 -4.49 -21.54 -2.61
CA ALA A 295 -5.24 -21.48 -1.36
C ALA A 295 -4.28 -21.45 -0.17
N LYS A 296 -4.54 -20.58 0.80
CA LYS A 296 -3.76 -20.51 2.05
C LYS A 296 -4.11 -21.64 2.99
N ASP A 297 -5.37 -22.04 3.00
CA ASP A 297 -5.88 -23.15 3.80
C ASP A 297 -7.21 -23.65 3.24
N VAL A 298 -7.55 -24.91 3.48
CA VAL A 298 -8.80 -25.53 3.06
C VAL A 298 -9.35 -26.36 4.22
N HIS A 299 -10.61 -26.10 4.59
CA HIS A 299 -11.27 -26.81 5.67
C HIS A 299 -12.49 -27.56 5.12
N ILE A 300 -12.62 -28.83 5.50
CA ILE A 300 -13.80 -29.65 5.21
C ILE A 300 -14.58 -29.83 6.52
N VAL A 301 -15.83 -29.37 6.55
CA VAL A 301 -16.67 -29.42 7.75
C VAL A 301 -17.93 -30.26 7.43
N PRO A 302 -18.11 -31.42 8.08
CA PRO A 302 -19.30 -32.24 7.89
C PRO A 302 -20.52 -31.54 8.50
N VAL A 303 -21.65 -31.55 7.76
CA VAL A 303 -22.92 -30.92 8.18
C VAL A 303 -24.11 -31.73 7.75
N PHE A 304 -25.24 -31.45 8.35
CA PHE A 304 -26.54 -31.90 7.86
C PHE A 304 -27.30 -30.74 7.22
N THR A 305 -27.89 -30.98 6.08
CA THR A 305 -28.65 -29.98 5.30
C THR A 305 -30.15 -30.31 5.32
N LYS A 306 -30.93 -29.52 4.55
CA LYS A 306 -32.38 -29.79 4.37
C LYS A 306 -32.63 -31.24 3.99
N LYS A 307 -33.76 -31.79 4.42
CA LYS A 307 -34.15 -33.19 4.23
C LYS A 307 -33.21 -34.21 4.89
N ASN A 308 -32.50 -33.78 5.93
CA ASN A 308 -31.60 -34.63 6.74
C ASN A 308 -30.45 -35.28 5.92
N ARG A 309 -29.97 -34.60 4.88
CA ARG A 309 -28.86 -35.09 4.05
C ARG A 309 -27.52 -34.75 4.69
N SER A 310 -26.65 -35.75 4.74
CA SER A 310 -25.24 -35.53 5.05
C SER A 310 -24.57 -34.73 3.92
N ALA A 311 -23.80 -33.72 4.26
CA ALA A 311 -23.11 -32.86 3.32
C ALA A 311 -21.76 -32.38 3.89
N GLN A 312 -20.95 -31.76 3.04
CA GLN A 312 -19.68 -31.17 3.41
C GLN A 312 -19.69 -29.67 3.08
N ILE A 313 -19.27 -28.83 4.05
CA ILE A 313 -18.89 -27.45 3.76
C ILE A 313 -17.41 -27.44 3.39
N ILE A 314 -17.10 -26.91 2.22
CA ILE A 314 -15.72 -26.62 1.82
C ILE A 314 -15.47 -25.14 2.04
N LYS A 315 -14.52 -24.81 2.95
CA LYS A 315 -14.07 -23.45 3.21
C LYS A 315 -12.63 -23.27 2.73
N VAL A 316 -12.41 -22.29 1.87
CA VAL A 316 -11.10 -21.97 1.32
C VAL A 316 -10.68 -20.59 1.83
N ILE A 317 -9.50 -20.51 2.43
CA ILE A 317 -8.89 -19.24 2.84
C ILE A 317 -7.93 -18.79 1.74
N ALA A 318 -8.11 -17.58 1.22
CA ALA A 318 -7.37 -17.08 0.08
C ALA A 318 -6.98 -15.60 0.21
N ASP A 319 -6.03 -15.15 -0.59
CA ASP A 319 -5.87 -13.74 -0.88
C ASP A 319 -6.98 -13.26 -1.84
N GLN A 320 -7.40 -12.02 -1.71
CA GLN A 320 -8.46 -11.47 -2.54
C GLN A 320 -8.16 -11.60 -4.04
N LYS A 321 -6.91 -11.42 -4.44
CA LYS A 321 -6.46 -11.53 -5.84
C LYS A 321 -6.63 -12.93 -6.44
N ASP A 322 -6.59 -13.98 -5.61
CA ASP A 322 -6.68 -15.37 -6.04
C ASP A 322 -8.11 -15.93 -5.99
N SER A 323 -9.05 -15.16 -5.41
CA SER A 323 -10.41 -15.61 -5.12
C SER A 323 -11.15 -16.12 -6.37
N GLN A 324 -11.09 -15.40 -7.49
CA GLN A 324 -11.81 -15.78 -8.70
C GLN A 324 -11.30 -17.11 -9.28
N ARG A 325 -9.99 -17.31 -9.28
CA ARG A 325 -9.36 -18.55 -9.74
C ARG A 325 -9.79 -19.74 -8.88
N LEU A 326 -9.76 -19.58 -7.56
CA LEU A 326 -10.15 -20.61 -6.60
C LEU A 326 -11.66 -20.92 -6.64
N ILE A 327 -12.51 -19.92 -6.92
CA ILE A 327 -13.94 -20.14 -7.16
C ILE A 327 -14.15 -21.03 -8.38
N ASN A 328 -13.42 -20.79 -9.47
CA ASN A 328 -13.52 -21.61 -10.67
C ASN A 328 -13.13 -23.07 -10.38
N VAL A 329 -12.04 -23.29 -9.64
CA VAL A 329 -11.63 -24.65 -9.22
C VAL A 329 -12.72 -25.33 -8.39
N LEU A 330 -13.33 -24.63 -7.43
CA LEU A 330 -14.43 -25.18 -6.63
C LEU A 330 -15.60 -25.62 -7.50
N ILE A 331 -16.00 -24.79 -8.47
CA ILE A 331 -17.12 -25.09 -9.37
C ILE A 331 -16.76 -26.27 -10.28
N GLU A 332 -15.57 -26.27 -10.88
CA GLU A 332 -15.12 -27.30 -11.82
C GLU A 332 -15.01 -28.68 -11.15
N GLU A 333 -14.38 -28.73 -9.97
CA GLU A 333 -14.08 -30.02 -9.33
C GLU A 333 -15.25 -30.58 -8.53
N THR A 334 -16.11 -29.73 -7.97
CA THR A 334 -17.20 -30.19 -7.09
C THR A 334 -18.58 -30.11 -7.73
N GLY A 335 -18.72 -29.44 -8.87
CA GLY A 335 -20.02 -29.22 -9.51
C GLY A 335 -20.95 -28.30 -8.70
N THR A 336 -20.44 -27.59 -7.67
CA THR A 336 -21.26 -26.69 -6.87
C THR A 336 -21.87 -25.57 -7.73
N LEU A 337 -23.12 -25.22 -7.44
CA LEU A 337 -23.85 -24.17 -8.17
C LEU A 337 -23.59 -22.77 -7.62
N GLY A 338 -22.89 -22.64 -6.50
CA GLY A 338 -22.63 -21.34 -5.91
C GLY A 338 -21.60 -21.36 -4.79
N VAL A 339 -20.79 -20.31 -4.77
CA VAL A 339 -19.75 -20.08 -3.74
C VAL A 339 -20.05 -18.76 -3.05
N ARG A 340 -20.13 -18.80 -1.72
CA ARG A 340 -20.24 -17.59 -0.87
C ARG A 340 -18.87 -17.02 -0.68
N VAL A 341 -18.77 -15.69 -0.73
CA VAL A 341 -17.51 -14.95 -0.58
C VAL A 341 -17.62 -14.02 0.60
N TYR A 342 -16.73 -14.19 1.59
CA TYR A 342 -16.66 -13.35 2.77
C TYR A 342 -15.30 -12.69 2.83
N HIS A 343 -15.27 -11.36 2.90
CA HIS A 343 -14.04 -10.62 3.17
C HIS A 343 -13.89 -10.47 4.68
N CYS A 344 -12.82 -11.03 5.22
CA CYS A 344 -12.59 -11.09 6.66
C CYS A 344 -11.28 -10.38 7.03
N GLU A 345 -11.35 -9.53 8.06
CA GLU A 345 -10.16 -9.07 8.77
C GLU A 345 -9.63 -10.23 9.65
N ARG A 346 -8.32 -10.45 9.62
CA ARG A 346 -7.66 -11.48 10.41
C ARG A 346 -6.56 -10.85 11.27
N TYR A 347 -6.60 -11.11 12.58
CA TYR A 347 -5.55 -10.70 13.49
C TYR A 347 -4.46 -11.77 13.55
N ILE A 348 -3.22 -11.35 13.38
CA ILE A 348 -2.06 -12.24 13.29
C ILE A 348 -0.95 -11.79 14.24
N VAL A 349 -0.09 -12.72 14.62
CA VAL A 349 1.16 -12.44 15.30
C VAL A 349 2.29 -12.46 14.28
N SER A 350 3.27 -11.59 14.47
CA SER A 350 4.49 -11.59 13.65
C SER A 350 5.18 -12.96 13.72
N ARG A 351 5.59 -13.49 12.56
CA ARG A 351 6.25 -14.81 12.46
C ARG A 351 7.59 -14.67 11.74
N SER A 352 8.59 -15.31 12.30
CA SER A 352 9.91 -15.47 11.68
C SER A 352 10.39 -16.91 11.82
N ILE A 353 11.25 -17.32 10.90
CA ILE A 353 11.90 -18.64 10.95
C ILE A 353 13.38 -18.38 11.19
N PHE A 354 13.97 -19.09 12.13
CA PHE A 354 15.41 -19.13 12.34
C PHE A 354 15.89 -20.57 12.45
N SER A 355 17.17 -20.79 12.19
CA SER A 355 17.79 -22.11 12.26
C SER A 355 18.64 -22.22 13.52
N ILE A 356 18.54 -23.35 14.17
CA ILE A 356 19.40 -23.69 15.32
C ILE A 356 20.14 -24.99 15.06
N ASP A 357 21.36 -25.06 15.57
CA ASP A 357 22.14 -26.29 15.58
C ASP A 357 21.92 -27.03 16.90
N ILE A 358 21.57 -28.27 16.80
CA ILE A 358 21.40 -29.18 17.93
C ILE A 358 22.35 -30.40 17.79
N SER A 359 22.69 -31.02 18.89
CA SER A 359 23.41 -32.32 18.89
C SER A 359 22.44 -33.41 19.33
N VAL A 360 22.17 -34.36 18.45
CA VAL A 360 21.28 -35.49 18.70
C VAL A 360 22.01 -36.78 18.30
N ALA A 361 22.05 -37.78 19.19
CA ALA A 361 22.74 -39.05 18.98
C ALA A 361 24.22 -38.90 18.52
N GLY A 362 24.91 -37.83 19.02
CA GLY A 362 26.31 -37.56 18.69
C GLY A 362 26.52 -36.84 17.34
N GLN A 363 25.47 -36.50 16.61
CA GLN A 363 25.56 -35.80 15.33
C GLN A 363 25.01 -34.37 15.47
N ARG A 364 25.64 -33.43 14.75
CA ARG A 364 25.18 -32.03 14.68
C ARG A 364 24.15 -31.89 13.57
N GLU A 365 23.00 -31.35 13.91
CA GLU A 365 21.85 -31.17 13.00
C GLU A 365 21.32 -29.74 13.08
N THR A 366 20.92 -29.22 11.94
CA THR A 366 20.28 -27.88 11.86
C THR A 366 18.79 -28.06 11.72
N VAL A 367 18.03 -27.43 12.62
CA VAL A 367 16.56 -27.48 12.64
C VAL A 367 15.99 -26.06 12.56
N LYS A 368 15.01 -25.87 11.70
CA LYS A 368 14.26 -24.61 11.60
C LYS A 368 13.21 -24.53 12.71
N VAL A 369 13.11 -23.34 13.31
CA VAL A 369 12.14 -23.04 14.37
C VAL A 369 11.33 -21.81 13.96
N LYS A 370 10.02 -21.93 13.97
CA LYS A 370 9.08 -20.81 13.84
C LYS A 370 8.97 -20.08 15.16
N ILE A 371 9.19 -18.76 15.14
CA ILE A 371 8.95 -17.88 16.28
C ILE A 371 7.74 -17.02 15.96
N SER A 372 6.83 -16.95 16.91
CA SER A 372 5.77 -15.93 16.88
C SER A 372 6.06 -14.88 17.95
N LYS A 373 6.02 -13.62 17.56
CA LYS A 373 6.25 -12.47 18.45
C LYS A 373 5.04 -11.57 18.48
N ASN A 374 4.75 -10.98 19.65
CA ASN A 374 3.79 -9.86 19.74
C ASN A 374 4.44 -8.58 19.21
N ARG A 375 3.67 -7.46 19.16
CA ARG A 375 4.19 -6.16 18.70
C ARG A 375 5.28 -5.58 19.60
N GLN A 376 5.36 -6.00 20.85
CA GLN A 376 6.43 -5.63 21.78
C GLN A 376 7.73 -6.40 21.53
N GLY A 377 7.72 -7.34 20.57
CA GLY A 377 8.86 -8.18 20.24
C GLY A 377 9.03 -9.37 21.17
N GLU A 378 8.12 -9.58 22.13
CA GLU A 378 8.16 -10.70 23.04
C GLU A 378 7.75 -12.00 22.35
N ILE A 379 8.44 -13.08 22.65
CA ILE A 379 8.18 -14.39 22.06
C ILE A 379 6.91 -14.98 22.66
N VAL A 380 5.86 -15.09 21.83
CA VAL A 380 4.59 -15.72 22.21
C VAL A 380 4.65 -17.24 22.04
N ARG A 381 5.34 -17.70 20.99
CA ARG A 381 5.42 -19.13 20.68
C ARG A 381 6.71 -19.46 19.95
N LEU A 382 7.27 -20.63 20.29
CA LEU A 382 8.34 -21.31 19.59
C LEU A 382 7.81 -22.65 19.11
N LYS A 383 7.96 -22.95 17.83
CA LYS A 383 7.54 -24.23 17.25
C LYS A 383 8.59 -24.71 16.25
N PRO A 384 9.28 -25.84 16.51
CA PRO A 384 10.14 -26.48 15.52
C PRO A 384 9.34 -26.87 14.26
N GLU A 385 10.01 -26.83 13.10
CA GLU A 385 9.41 -27.26 11.83
C GLU A 385 9.21 -28.77 11.80
N PHE A 386 7.99 -29.19 11.45
CA PHE A 386 7.58 -30.59 11.47
C PHE A 386 8.44 -31.46 10.53
N GLU A 387 8.70 -31.00 9.31
CA GLU A 387 9.46 -31.76 8.32
C GLU A 387 10.92 -31.99 8.75
N ASP A 388 11.53 -31.01 9.44
CA ASP A 388 12.88 -31.19 10.00
C ASP A 388 12.87 -32.16 11.16
N LEU A 389 11.86 -32.10 12.05
CA LEU A 389 11.70 -33.06 13.14
C LEU A 389 11.42 -34.48 12.64
N LYS A 390 10.57 -34.62 11.60
CA LYS A 390 10.26 -35.91 10.97
C LYS A 390 11.50 -36.56 10.41
N ARG A 391 12.29 -35.83 9.63
CA ARG A 391 13.56 -36.28 9.07
C ARG A 391 14.54 -36.72 10.18
N LEU A 392 14.61 -35.98 11.28
CA LEU A 392 15.42 -36.30 12.45
C LEU A 392 14.94 -37.60 13.14
N ALA A 393 13.65 -37.76 13.36
CA ALA A 393 13.04 -38.92 13.97
C ALA A 393 13.33 -40.19 13.15
N GLU A 394 13.18 -40.14 11.83
CA GLU A 394 13.48 -41.24 10.90
C GLU A 394 14.95 -41.65 10.94
N ARG A 395 15.87 -40.69 11.13
CA ARG A 395 17.32 -40.96 11.18
C ARG A 395 17.81 -41.43 12.54
N THR A 396 17.24 -40.89 13.62
CA THR A 396 17.74 -41.14 14.97
C THR A 396 16.99 -42.24 15.72
N GLY A 397 15.77 -42.57 15.24
CA GLY A 397 14.87 -43.50 15.93
C GLY A 397 14.23 -42.93 17.19
N LEU A 398 14.49 -41.65 17.51
CA LEU A 398 13.90 -40.98 18.67
C LEU A 398 12.46 -40.56 18.41
N PRO A 399 11.59 -40.59 19.44
CA PRO A 399 10.21 -40.10 19.30
C PRO A 399 10.16 -38.63 18.89
N LEU A 400 9.29 -38.30 17.93
CA LEU A 400 9.13 -36.96 17.40
C LEU A 400 8.81 -35.92 18.49
N ARG A 401 8.06 -36.31 19.53
CA ARG A 401 7.76 -35.48 20.68
C ARG A 401 9.00 -35.08 21.46
N GLU A 402 9.87 -36.05 21.75
CA GLU A 402 11.13 -35.83 22.47
C GLU A 402 12.04 -34.87 21.71
N LEU A 403 12.18 -35.06 20.40
CA LEU A 403 12.92 -34.15 19.52
C LEU A 403 12.32 -32.75 19.52
N SER A 404 10.99 -32.63 19.49
CA SER A 404 10.30 -31.33 19.55
C SER A 404 10.60 -30.57 20.84
N ASP A 405 10.56 -31.26 21.99
CA ASP A 405 10.85 -30.67 23.30
C ASP A 405 12.33 -30.26 23.43
N LEU A 406 13.24 -31.08 22.93
CA LEU A 406 14.68 -30.80 22.93
C LEU A 406 15.02 -29.57 22.06
N VAL A 407 14.48 -29.52 20.86
CA VAL A 407 14.66 -28.38 19.95
C VAL A 407 14.07 -27.11 20.52
N ALA A 408 12.86 -27.18 21.10
CA ALA A 408 12.21 -26.03 21.70
C ALA A 408 12.97 -25.50 22.94
N ALA A 409 13.50 -26.38 23.78
CA ALA A 409 14.33 -26.00 24.92
C ALA A 409 15.63 -25.31 24.47
N LYS A 410 16.31 -25.87 23.47
CA LYS A 410 17.52 -25.27 22.90
C LYS A 410 17.27 -23.93 22.26
N ALA A 411 16.15 -23.79 21.55
CA ALA A 411 15.74 -22.52 20.92
C ALA A 411 15.50 -21.41 21.95
N ARG A 412 14.87 -21.75 23.09
CA ARG A 412 14.67 -20.78 24.20
C ARG A 412 15.96 -20.34 24.86
N ALA A 413 16.98 -21.18 24.86
CA ALA A 413 18.26 -20.86 25.46
C ALA A 413 19.15 -19.96 24.59
N VAL A 414 18.88 -19.87 23.30
CA VAL A 414 19.65 -19.09 22.32
C VAL A 414 19.01 -17.75 22.01
N LEU A 415 17.72 -17.58 22.30
CA LEU A 415 16.92 -16.36 22.08
C LEU A 415 16.75 -15.54 23.35
#